data_d99a021fb858a2079904cc4c62d0369f
#
_entry.id   d99a021fb858a2079904cc4c62d0369f
#
_cell.length_a   1.000
_cell.length_b   1.000
_cell.length_c   1.000
_cell.angle_alpha   90.00
_cell.angle_beta   90.00
_cell.angle_gamma   90.00
#
_symmetry.space_group_name_H-M   'P 1'
#
loop_
_entity.id
_entity.type
_entity.pdbx_description
1 polymer ?
#
loop_
_entity_poly.entity_id
_entity_poly.type
_entity_poly.pdbx_seq_one_letter_code
_entity_poly.pdbx_strand_id
1 'polypeptide(L)'
;MNITERKVTVGEVCEGYFNDAEEGVVGYDERLDIRPKYQREFVYKDAQRDEVIRTVLKGLPLNVIYWCKTGEDTYEVLDGQQRTISLCEYVDGSFSVDDKYFYNLPADVKKKILDYPLFVYVCDATDSEKLDWFR
;
A
#
# COMPACT_ATOMS: atom_id res chain seq x y z
N MET A 1 -6.97 -21.66 6.96
CA MET A 1 -6.33 -20.38 6.71
C MET A 1 -5.77 -19.81 8.00
N ASN A 2 -4.50 -19.46 8.03
CA ASN A 2 -3.88 -18.82 9.17
C ASN A 2 -3.73 -17.33 8.88
N ILE A 3 -4.10 -16.51 9.87
CA ILE A 3 -4.00 -15.06 9.74
C ILE A 3 -3.13 -14.55 10.88
N THR A 4 -2.11 -13.77 10.54
CA THR A 4 -1.26 -13.11 11.53
C THR A 4 -1.32 -11.60 11.34
N GLU A 5 -1.23 -10.86 12.44
CA GLU A 5 -1.19 -9.41 12.39
C GLU A 5 0.25 -8.94 12.23
N ARG A 6 0.44 -7.91 11.42
CA ARG A 6 1.74 -7.28 11.22
C ARG A 6 1.54 -5.78 11.14
N LYS A 7 2.47 -5.05 11.70
CA LYS A 7 2.51 -3.59 11.59
C LYS A 7 3.71 -3.22 10.74
N VAL A 8 3.47 -2.54 9.62
CA VAL A 8 4.54 -2.04 8.74
C VAL A 8 4.36 -0.55 8.56
N THR A 9 5.46 0.19 8.40
CA THR A 9 5.36 1.63 8.17
C THR A 9 5.19 1.93 6.70
N VAL A 10 4.66 3.12 6.41
CA VAL A 10 4.56 3.63 5.04
C VAL A 10 5.93 3.60 4.37
N GLY A 11 6.99 4.03 5.11
CA GLY A 11 8.35 4.02 4.58
C GLY A 11 8.82 2.63 4.16
N GLU A 12 8.51 1.62 4.98
CA GLU A 12 8.89 0.24 4.66
C GLU A 12 8.18 -0.27 3.40
N VAL A 13 6.87 0.01 3.27
CA VAL A 13 6.09 -0.43 2.11
C VAL A 13 6.52 0.29 0.83
N CYS A 14 6.90 1.56 0.95
CA CYS A 14 7.32 2.35 -0.21
C CYS A 14 8.74 2.04 -0.68
N GLU A 15 9.52 1.31 0.11
CA GLU A 15 10.88 0.97 -0.25
C GLU A 15 10.91 0.12 -1.52
N GLY A 16 11.69 0.54 -2.52
CA GLY A 16 11.76 -0.14 -3.80
C GLY A 16 10.48 -0.09 -4.62
N TYR A 17 9.60 0.88 -4.34
CA TYR A 17 8.33 1.00 -5.05
C TYR A 17 8.56 1.23 -6.54
N PHE A 18 7.86 0.45 -7.36
CA PHE A 18 7.92 0.58 -8.81
C PHE A 18 6.54 0.24 -9.38
N ASN A 19 6.05 1.13 -10.24
CA ASN A 19 4.76 0.96 -10.90
C ASN A 19 4.98 0.89 -12.42
N ASP A 20 4.70 -0.27 -12.99
CA ASP A 20 4.75 -0.49 -14.42
C ASP A 20 3.39 -0.99 -14.87
N ALA A 21 2.82 -0.34 -15.89
CA ALA A 21 1.47 -0.66 -16.37
C ALA A 21 1.37 -2.11 -16.87
N GLU A 22 2.44 -2.66 -17.42
CA GLU A 22 2.46 -4.02 -17.96
C GLU A 22 2.97 -5.06 -16.97
N GLU A 23 4.03 -4.74 -16.22
CA GLU A 23 4.69 -5.68 -15.33
C GLU A 23 4.11 -5.71 -13.92
N GLY A 24 3.28 -4.73 -13.57
CA GLY A 24 2.63 -4.67 -12.27
C GLY A 24 3.24 -3.62 -11.34
N VAL A 25 2.83 -3.68 -10.07
CA VAL A 25 3.24 -2.72 -9.06
C VAL A 25 3.84 -3.48 -7.88
N VAL A 26 5.04 -3.11 -7.49
CA VAL A 26 5.76 -3.76 -6.38
C VAL A 26 6.21 -2.74 -5.35
N GLY A 27 6.38 -3.17 -4.12
CA GLY A 27 6.93 -2.38 -3.03
C GLY A 27 7.50 -3.30 -1.96
N TYR A 28 7.72 -2.76 -0.76
CA TYR A 28 8.27 -3.49 0.37
C TYR A 28 9.57 -4.19 0.00
N ASP A 29 10.45 -3.43 -0.66
CA ASP A 29 11.75 -3.91 -1.16
C ASP A 29 11.58 -5.11 -2.10
N GLU A 30 10.65 -4.99 -3.06
CA GLU A 30 10.31 -5.99 -4.07
C GLU A 30 9.69 -7.28 -3.52
N ARG A 31 9.39 -7.33 -2.22
CA ARG A 31 8.79 -8.51 -1.58
C ARG A 31 7.27 -8.51 -1.61
N LEU A 32 6.66 -7.41 -2.05
CA LEU A 32 5.21 -7.27 -2.09
C LEU A 32 4.74 -6.96 -3.50
N ASP A 33 3.90 -7.84 -4.04
CA ASP A 33 3.15 -7.56 -5.27
C ASP A 33 1.93 -6.76 -4.86
N ILE A 34 1.93 -5.46 -5.14
CA ILE A 34 0.82 -4.57 -4.81
C ILE A 34 -0.30 -4.77 -5.82
N ARG A 35 0.04 -4.83 -7.12
CA ARG A 35 -0.89 -5.18 -8.18
C ARG A 35 -0.16 -6.10 -9.16
N PRO A 36 -0.54 -7.38 -9.21
CA PRO A 36 0.06 -8.32 -10.15
C PRO A 36 -0.16 -7.90 -11.61
N LYS A 37 0.76 -8.26 -12.49
CA LYS A 37 0.71 -7.87 -13.91
C LYS A 37 -0.51 -8.38 -14.64
N TYR A 38 -1.10 -9.47 -14.17
CA TYR A 38 -2.29 -10.08 -14.81
C TYR A 38 -3.61 -9.43 -14.36
N GLN A 39 -3.56 -8.55 -13.35
CA GLN A 39 -4.76 -7.85 -12.88
C GLN A 39 -4.96 -6.55 -13.65
N ARG A 40 -6.24 -6.29 -13.98
CA ARG A 40 -6.62 -5.03 -14.59
C ARG A 40 -6.40 -3.90 -13.58
N GLU A 41 -5.82 -2.81 -14.04
CA GLU A 41 -5.63 -1.64 -13.23
C GLU A 41 -6.98 -0.99 -12.91
N PHE A 42 -7.25 -0.82 -11.62
CA PHE A 42 -8.38 -0.05 -11.12
C PHE A 42 -7.82 1.13 -10.35
N VAL A 43 -8.00 2.33 -10.86
CA VAL A 43 -7.36 3.53 -10.33
C VAL A 43 -8.38 4.34 -9.54
N TYR A 44 -8.00 4.76 -8.33
CA TYR A 44 -8.79 5.71 -7.54
C TYR A 44 -8.96 7.00 -8.32
N LYS A 45 -10.12 7.63 -8.17
CA LYS A 45 -10.30 9.03 -8.55
C LYS A 45 -9.43 9.90 -7.64
N ASP A 46 -9.05 11.06 -8.14
CA ASP A 46 -8.16 11.97 -7.41
C ASP A 46 -8.66 12.28 -5.99
N ALA A 47 -9.98 12.48 -5.82
CA ALA A 47 -10.55 12.75 -4.50
C ALA A 47 -10.34 11.60 -3.52
N GLN A 48 -10.47 10.35 -3.97
CA GLN A 48 -10.25 9.17 -3.13
C GLN A 48 -8.77 9.03 -2.76
N ARG A 49 -7.90 9.23 -3.73
CA ARG A 49 -6.45 9.19 -3.54
C ARG A 49 -6.00 10.25 -2.52
N ASP A 50 -6.46 11.48 -2.70
CA ASP A 50 -6.10 12.59 -1.84
C ASP A 50 -6.57 12.38 -0.41
N GLU A 51 -7.74 11.76 -0.24
CA GLU A 51 -8.30 11.50 1.08
C GLU A 51 -7.47 10.50 1.88
N VAL A 52 -6.85 9.51 1.21
CA VAL A 52 -5.91 8.61 1.87
C VAL A 52 -4.76 9.40 2.49
N ILE A 53 -4.21 10.33 1.73
CA ILE A 53 -3.09 11.15 2.19
C ILE A 53 -3.51 12.07 3.34
N ARG A 54 -4.66 12.70 3.23
CA ARG A 54 -5.19 13.57 4.30
C ARG A 54 -5.39 12.80 5.60
N THR A 55 -5.89 11.57 5.50
CA THR A 55 -6.10 10.70 6.67
C THR A 55 -4.78 10.46 7.39
N VAL A 56 -3.73 10.13 6.65
CA VAL A 56 -2.39 9.91 7.20
C VAL A 56 -1.83 11.18 7.82
N LEU A 57 -1.98 12.32 7.15
CA LEU A 57 -1.49 13.61 7.65
C LEU A 57 -2.18 14.01 8.96
N LYS A 58 -3.45 13.65 9.12
CA LYS A 58 -4.21 13.91 10.35
C LYS A 58 -3.90 12.92 11.47
N GLY A 59 -3.15 11.88 11.17
CA GLY A 59 -2.86 10.82 12.15
C GLY A 59 -4.06 9.93 12.46
N LEU A 60 -5.06 9.90 11.58
CA LEU A 60 -6.24 9.06 11.74
C LEU A 60 -5.99 7.68 11.17
N PRO A 61 -6.68 6.64 11.66
CA PRO A 61 -6.46 5.28 11.16
C PRO A 61 -6.99 5.07 9.75
N LEU A 62 -6.25 4.30 8.96
CA LEU A 62 -6.72 3.74 7.70
C LEU A 62 -7.28 2.34 7.98
N ASN A 63 -8.18 1.88 7.10
CA ASN A 63 -8.65 0.50 7.18
C ASN A 63 -7.48 -0.47 7.04
N VAL A 64 -7.59 -1.63 7.69
CA VAL A 64 -6.58 -2.66 7.61
C VAL A 64 -6.37 -3.13 6.17
N ILE A 65 -5.16 -3.58 5.90
CA ILE A 65 -4.76 -4.09 4.60
C ILE A 65 -4.58 -5.60 4.72
N TYR A 66 -4.96 -6.33 3.69
CA TYR A 66 -4.82 -7.78 3.68
C TYR A 66 -3.78 -8.20 2.66
N TRP A 67 -2.76 -8.91 3.13
CA TRP A 67 -1.74 -9.53 2.29
C TRP A 67 -1.91 -11.05 2.31
N CYS A 68 -1.48 -11.69 1.26
CA CYS A 68 -1.37 -13.15 1.21
C CYS A 68 0.09 -13.54 1.00
N LYS A 69 0.54 -14.55 1.74
CA LYS A 69 1.87 -15.11 1.58
C LYS A 69 1.98 -15.80 0.22
N THR A 70 3.03 -15.49 -0.54
CA THR A 70 3.32 -16.13 -1.82
C THR A 70 4.60 -16.95 -1.78
N GLY A 71 5.39 -16.79 -0.73
CA GLY A 71 6.64 -17.50 -0.49
C GLY A 71 7.08 -17.28 0.94
N GLU A 72 8.33 -17.57 1.26
CA GLU A 72 8.81 -17.47 2.63
C GLU A 72 8.75 -16.04 3.17
N ASP A 73 9.15 -15.09 2.36
CA ASP A 73 9.18 -13.66 2.76
C ASP A 73 8.67 -12.78 1.62
N THR A 74 7.71 -13.29 0.88
CA THR A 74 7.06 -12.58 -0.23
C THR A 74 5.55 -12.63 -0.07
N TYR A 75 4.88 -11.58 -0.56
CA TYR A 75 3.45 -11.36 -0.32
C TYR A 75 2.80 -10.73 -1.55
N GLU A 76 1.49 -10.82 -1.59
CA GLU A 76 0.67 -10.04 -2.54
C GLU A 76 -0.45 -9.34 -1.77
N VAL A 77 -0.87 -8.18 -2.24
CA VAL A 77 -1.99 -7.46 -1.63
C VAL A 77 -3.30 -8.07 -2.11
N LEU A 78 -4.12 -8.54 -1.17
CA LEU A 78 -5.47 -9.03 -1.46
C LEU A 78 -6.49 -7.92 -1.39
N ASP A 79 -6.36 -7.02 -0.41
CA ASP A 79 -7.24 -5.87 -0.25
C ASP A 79 -6.43 -4.68 0.24
N GLY A 80 -6.70 -3.50 -0.30
CA GLY A 80 -5.97 -2.29 0.03
C GLY A 80 -4.95 -1.87 -1.02
N GLN A 81 -5.05 -2.39 -2.25
CA GLN A 81 -4.14 -2.05 -3.34
C GLN A 81 -4.09 -0.55 -3.61
N GLN A 82 -5.25 0.09 -3.74
CA GLN A 82 -5.31 1.51 -4.09
C GLN A 82 -4.83 2.42 -2.97
N ARG A 83 -5.09 2.05 -1.72
CA ARG A 83 -4.54 2.79 -0.57
C ARG A 83 -3.02 2.71 -0.56
N THR A 84 -2.48 1.53 -0.78
CA THR A 84 -1.04 1.30 -0.82
C THR A 84 -0.39 2.08 -1.96
N ILE A 85 -0.96 2.01 -3.15
CA ILE A 85 -0.46 2.73 -4.33
C ILE A 85 -0.49 4.24 -4.08
N SER A 86 -1.59 4.75 -3.51
CA SER A 86 -1.73 6.18 -3.21
C SER A 86 -0.62 6.67 -2.29
N LEU A 87 -0.33 5.92 -1.23
CA LEU A 87 0.73 6.27 -0.29
C LEU A 87 2.10 6.25 -0.96
N CYS A 88 2.41 5.20 -1.69
CA CYS A 88 3.71 5.07 -2.34
C CYS A 88 3.92 6.14 -3.42
N GLU A 89 2.90 6.44 -4.19
CA GLU A 89 3.00 7.45 -5.24
C GLU A 89 3.10 8.86 -4.68
N TYR A 90 2.45 9.13 -3.55
CA TYR A 90 2.62 10.41 -2.87
C TYR A 90 4.06 10.57 -2.37
N VAL A 91 4.59 9.56 -1.69
CA VAL A 91 5.98 9.57 -1.18
C VAL A 91 6.97 9.69 -2.33
N ASP A 92 6.67 9.07 -3.46
CA ASP A 92 7.51 9.13 -4.68
C ASP A 92 7.44 10.50 -5.39
N GLY A 93 6.51 11.36 -4.99
CA GLY A 93 6.38 12.70 -5.57
C GLY A 93 5.54 12.76 -6.85
N SER A 94 4.73 11.74 -7.12
CA SER A 94 3.95 11.67 -8.36
C SER A 94 2.77 12.62 -8.39
N PHE A 95 2.25 13.04 -7.23
CA PHE A 95 1.13 13.97 -7.16
C PHE A 95 1.17 14.80 -5.89
N SER A 96 0.42 15.90 -5.89
CA SER A 96 0.30 16.79 -4.73
C SER A 96 -1.08 16.67 -4.10
N VAL A 97 -1.14 16.99 -2.82
CA VAL A 97 -2.41 17.10 -2.08
C VAL A 97 -2.43 18.49 -1.45
N ASP A 98 -3.51 19.23 -1.66
CA ASP A 98 -3.66 20.59 -1.16
C ASP A 98 -2.45 21.46 -1.57
N ASP A 99 -2.04 21.31 -2.83
CA ASP A 99 -0.94 22.04 -3.47
C ASP A 99 0.45 21.71 -2.91
N LYS A 100 0.59 20.63 -2.14
CA LYS A 100 1.88 20.24 -1.58
C LYS A 100 2.26 18.83 -2.02
N TYR A 101 3.44 18.71 -2.60
CA TYR A 101 4.07 17.42 -2.84
C TYR A 101 4.78 16.97 -1.56
N PHE A 102 5.01 15.67 -1.45
CA PHE A 102 5.73 15.12 -0.30
C PHE A 102 7.08 15.82 -0.09
N TYR A 103 7.85 16.03 -1.16
CA TYR A 103 9.17 16.65 -1.07
C TYR A 103 9.14 18.12 -0.64
N ASN A 104 7.98 18.78 -0.69
CA ASN A 104 7.81 20.15 -0.20
C ASN A 104 7.49 20.22 1.30
N LEU A 105 7.18 19.09 1.93
CA LEU A 105 6.79 19.08 3.33
C LEU A 105 8.00 19.30 4.24
N PRO A 106 7.79 19.88 5.45
CA PRO A 106 8.86 19.95 6.44
C PRO A 106 9.36 18.56 6.84
N ALA A 107 10.62 18.47 7.28
CA ALA A 107 11.27 17.21 7.62
C ALA A 107 10.50 16.40 8.66
N ASP A 108 9.94 17.07 9.68
CA ASP A 108 9.16 16.41 10.73
C ASP A 108 7.84 15.81 10.20
N VAL A 109 7.21 16.49 9.24
CA VAL A 109 5.99 15.98 8.61
C VAL A 109 6.29 14.81 7.69
N LYS A 110 7.38 14.88 6.91
CA LYS A 110 7.86 13.74 6.11
C LYS A 110 8.09 12.53 6.97
N LYS A 111 8.78 12.70 8.11
CA LYS A 111 9.04 11.61 9.04
C LYS A 111 7.76 11.01 9.59
N LYS A 112 6.79 11.86 9.94
CA LYS A 112 5.49 11.43 10.44
C LYS A 112 4.77 10.53 9.43
N ILE A 113 4.82 10.88 8.15
CA ILE A 113 4.23 10.08 7.09
C ILE A 113 4.97 8.75 6.93
N LEU A 114 6.29 8.77 6.86
CA LEU A 114 7.10 7.56 6.67
C LEU A 114 6.99 6.60 7.85
N ASP A 115 6.82 7.12 9.06
CA ASP A 115 6.67 6.31 10.27
C ASP A 115 5.22 5.89 10.54
N TYR A 116 4.27 6.35 9.74
CA TYR A 116 2.86 6.03 9.92
C TYR A 116 2.65 4.52 9.82
N PRO A 117 2.02 3.90 10.83
CA PRO A 117 1.86 2.45 10.85
C PRO A 117 0.67 1.99 10.02
N LEU A 118 0.92 1.02 9.16
CA LEU A 118 -0.12 0.30 8.44
C LEU A 118 -0.37 -1.02 9.16
N PHE A 119 -1.62 -1.31 9.46
CA PHE A 119 -2.00 -2.57 10.09
C PHE A 119 -2.35 -3.56 8.98
N VAL A 120 -1.62 -4.67 8.95
CA VAL A 120 -1.72 -5.65 7.88
C VAL A 120 -2.07 -7.01 8.48
N TYR A 121 -3.09 -7.65 7.92
CA TYR A 121 -3.36 -9.05 8.19
C TYR A 121 -2.71 -9.87 7.08
N VAL A 122 -1.79 -10.76 7.48
CA VAL A 122 -1.09 -11.65 6.55
C VAL A 122 -1.77 -13.00 6.58
N CYS A 123 -2.33 -13.38 5.43
CA CYS A 123 -3.05 -14.65 5.27
C CYS A 123 -2.11 -15.68 4.66
N ASP A 124 -2.09 -16.86 5.23
CA ASP A 124 -1.45 -18.02 4.65
C ASP A 124 -2.57 -18.97 4.22
N ALA A 125 -2.98 -18.87 2.96
CA ALA A 125 -4.18 -19.50 2.45
C ALA A 125 -3.95 -20.09 1.07
N THR A 126 -4.68 -21.16 0.77
CA THR A 126 -4.71 -21.72 -0.58
C THR A 126 -5.47 -20.78 -1.51
N ASP A 127 -5.30 -20.96 -2.82
CA ASP A 127 -6.00 -20.16 -3.82
C ASP A 127 -7.52 -20.29 -3.67
N SER A 128 -8.00 -21.47 -3.34
CA SER A 128 -9.43 -21.71 -3.10
C SER A 128 -9.94 -20.95 -1.90
N GLU A 129 -9.18 -20.95 -0.79
CA GLU A 129 -9.52 -20.20 0.41
C GLU A 129 -9.54 -18.69 0.16
N LYS A 130 -8.55 -18.18 -0.60
CA LYS A 130 -8.51 -16.77 -0.96
C LYS A 130 -9.74 -16.36 -1.77
N LEU A 131 -10.12 -17.18 -2.74
CA LEU A 131 -11.28 -16.92 -3.57
C LEU A 131 -12.57 -16.86 -2.75
N ASP A 132 -12.73 -17.77 -1.80
CA ASP A 132 -13.91 -17.80 -0.94
C ASP A 132 -13.95 -16.60 0.01
N TRP A 133 -12.80 -16.20 0.53
CA TRP A 133 -12.69 -15.07 1.46
C TRP A 133 -13.02 -13.73 0.80
N PHE A 134 -12.53 -13.52 -0.44
CA PHE A 134 -12.62 -12.23 -1.13
C PHE A 134 -13.62 -12.20 -2.28
N ARG A 135 -14.52 -13.14 -2.28
CA ARG A 135 -15.55 -13.27 -3.29
C ARG A 135 -16.56 -12.10 -3.26
#